data_d1bfdb0dbde87e341169d59a51897aba
#
_entry.id   d1bfdb0dbde87e341169d59a51897aba
#
_cell.length_a   1.000
_cell.length_b   1.000
_cell.length_c   1.000
_cell.angle_alpha   90.00
_cell.angle_beta   90.00
_cell.angle_gamma   90.00
#
_symmetry.space_group_name_H-M   'P 1'
#
loop_
_entity.id
_entity.type
_entity.pdbx_description
1 polymer ?
#
loop_
_entity_poly.entity_id
_entity_poly.type
_entity_poly.pdbx_seq_one_letter_code
_entity_poly.pdbx_strand_id
1 'polypeptide(L)'
;MELDGAQRCFKFLQDSGLQIPTFISDRHKGIAKWIRTSEKETQHFNDLWYVCKGLSKTILKASKEKGCELLAFWIKGIRNHLYWSAMSTKMGYGDMIVAKWKSISRHITNKHENHPDELFPKCAHGELDERLWLQVGMSMHTFRQQDRIEIVKMSKMLFTTFQMGLYSF
;
A
#
# COMPACT_ATOMS: atom_id res chain seq x y z
N MET A 1 -25.59 -0.56 -9.83
CA MET A 1 -26.15 -0.96 -8.52
C MET A 1 -25.33 -0.41 -7.34
N GLU A 2 -24.02 -0.65 -7.22
CA GLU A 2 -23.22 -0.19 -6.05
C GLU A 2 -23.17 1.34 -5.91
N LEU A 3 -22.96 2.08 -7.00
CA LEU A 3 -22.95 3.54 -6.97
C LEU A 3 -24.31 4.12 -6.56
N ASP A 4 -25.41 3.59 -7.13
CA ASP A 4 -26.76 4.02 -6.79
C ASP A 4 -27.11 3.70 -5.31
N GLY A 5 -26.66 2.53 -4.81
CA GLY A 5 -26.80 2.18 -3.40
C GLY A 5 -26.05 3.16 -2.48
N ALA A 6 -24.79 3.51 -2.82
CA ALA A 6 -24.02 4.49 -2.06
C ALA A 6 -24.70 5.87 -2.05
N GLN A 7 -25.18 6.33 -3.21
CA GLN A 7 -25.88 7.62 -3.32
C GLN A 7 -27.15 7.67 -2.48
N ARG A 8 -27.96 6.60 -2.48
CA ARG A 8 -29.16 6.50 -1.64
C ARG A 8 -28.82 6.51 -0.15
N CYS A 9 -27.78 5.78 0.26
CA CYS A 9 -27.34 5.77 1.65
C CYS A 9 -26.88 7.16 2.10
N PHE A 10 -26.09 7.85 1.28
CA PHE A 10 -25.65 9.22 1.57
C PHE A 10 -26.83 10.16 1.72
N LYS A 11 -27.76 10.15 0.76
CA LYS A 11 -28.96 10.96 0.82
C LYS A 11 -29.78 10.69 2.08
N PHE A 12 -30.00 9.43 2.42
CA PHE A 12 -30.74 9.06 3.63
C PHE A 12 -30.09 9.60 4.90
N LEU A 13 -28.76 9.49 5.03
CA LEU A 13 -28.03 9.98 6.18
C LEU A 13 -28.07 11.52 6.25
N GLN A 14 -27.88 12.21 5.15
CA GLN A 14 -27.95 13.67 5.05
C GLN A 14 -29.36 14.19 5.35
N ASP A 15 -30.41 13.56 4.82
CA ASP A 15 -31.81 13.89 5.10
C ASP A 15 -32.15 13.66 6.60
N SER A 16 -31.41 12.77 7.27
CA SER A 16 -31.52 12.54 8.73
C SER A 16 -30.67 13.53 9.55
N GLY A 17 -30.06 14.54 8.94
CA GLY A 17 -29.25 15.57 9.60
C GLY A 17 -27.83 15.11 9.97
N LEU A 18 -27.35 13.99 9.45
CA LEU A 18 -26.00 13.49 9.70
C LEU A 18 -25.00 14.03 8.66
N GLN A 19 -23.85 14.47 9.15
CA GLN A 19 -22.71 14.82 8.30
C GLN A 19 -21.82 13.58 8.08
N ILE A 20 -21.27 13.45 6.88
CA ILE A 20 -20.42 12.33 6.51
C ILE A 20 -19.01 12.89 6.18
N PRO A 21 -18.18 13.16 7.19
CA PRO A 21 -16.85 13.74 6.95
C PRO A 21 -15.87 12.75 6.31
N THR A 22 -16.11 11.44 6.51
CA THR A 22 -15.21 10.40 6.00
C THR A 22 -16.03 9.24 5.46
N PHE A 23 -15.62 8.76 4.28
CA PHE A 23 -16.18 7.57 3.67
C PHE A 23 -15.08 6.61 3.22
N ILE A 24 -15.19 5.36 3.64
CA ILE A 24 -14.25 4.29 3.26
C ILE A 24 -14.99 3.30 2.37
N SER A 25 -14.45 3.04 1.19
CA SER A 25 -15.03 2.02 0.30
C SER A 25 -13.94 1.15 -0.32
N ASP A 26 -14.38 0.12 -1.03
CA ASP A 26 -13.51 -0.58 -1.95
C ASP A 26 -13.07 0.35 -3.10
N ARG A 27 -12.23 -0.16 -4.00
CA ARG A 27 -11.67 0.63 -5.12
C ARG A 27 -12.66 0.83 -6.26
N HIS A 28 -13.94 1.08 -5.98
CA HIS A 28 -14.97 1.30 -7.00
C HIS A 28 -14.82 2.67 -7.65
N LYS A 29 -14.34 2.70 -8.90
CA LYS A 29 -14.03 3.94 -9.63
C LYS A 29 -15.21 4.91 -9.74
N GLY A 30 -16.43 4.39 -9.89
CA GLY A 30 -17.65 5.21 -10.00
C GLY A 30 -17.95 5.94 -8.70
N ILE A 31 -17.84 5.27 -7.54
CA ILE A 31 -18.03 5.86 -6.21
C ILE A 31 -16.96 6.92 -5.95
N ALA A 32 -15.68 6.59 -6.19
CA ALA A 32 -14.58 7.53 -6.00
C ALA A 32 -14.74 8.80 -6.85
N LYS A 33 -15.18 8.66 -8.12
CA LYS A 33 -15.47 9.81 -8.99
C LYS A 33 -16.63 10.64 -8.46
N TRP A 34 -17.73 9.99 -8.08
CA TRP A 34 -18.92 10.67 -7.58
C TRP A 34 -18.62 11.45 -6.30
N ILE A 35 -17.97 10.86 -5.29
CA ILE A 35 -17.62 11.57 -4.06
C ILE A 35 -16.76 12.80 -4.37
N ARG A 36 -15.70 12.64 -5.18
CA ARG A 36 -14.84 13.76 -5.56
C ARG A 36 -15.58 14.90 -6.26
N THR A 37 -16.63 14.60 -7.05
CA THR A 37 -17.35 15.63 -7.83
C THR A 37 -18.56 16.19 -7.11
N SER A 38 -19.25 15.40 -6.30
CA SER A 38 -20.55 15.74 -5.71
C SER A 38 -20.51 15.92 -4.20
N GLU A 39 -19.65 15.18 -3.48
CA GLU A 39 -19.59 15.17 -2.01
C GLU A 39 -18.24 15.77 -1.54
N LYS A 40 -17.98 17.03 -1.93
CA LYS A 40 -16.68 17.70 -1.76
C LYS A 40 -16.20 17.81 -0.31
N GLU A 41 -17.12 17.78 0.66
CA GLU A 41 -16.80 17.83 2.08
C GLU A 41 -16.51 16.47 2.69
N THR A 42 -16.75 15.39 1.92
CA THR A 42 -16.48 14.01 2.35
C THR A 42 -15.09 13.57 1.87
N GLN A 43 -14.22 13.25 2.82
CA GLN A 43 -12.92 12.61 2.48
C GLN A 43 -13.14 11.13 2.16
N HIS A 44 -12.71 10.72 0.96
CA HIS A 44 -12.82 9.34 0.50
C HIS A 44 -11.51 8.58 0.63
N PHE A 45 -11.54 7.45 1.33
CA PHE A 45 -10.41 6.54 1.46
C PHE A 45 -10.73 5.17 0.89
N ASN A 46 -9.70 4.53 0.34
CA ASN A 46 -9.81 3.14 -0.08
C ASN A 46 -9.58 2.22 1.11
N ASP A 47 -10.39 1.16 1.22
CA ASP A 47 -10.17 0.10 2.20
C ASP A 47 -8.81 -0.56 1.95
N LEU A 48 -7.96 -0.57 2.98
CA LEU A 48 -6.62 -1.09 2.95
C LEU A 48 -6.56 -2.58 2.58
N TRP A 49 -7.58 -3.35 2.96
CA TRP A 49 -7.67 -4.77 2.61
C TRP A 49 -7.74 -4.97 1.09
N TYR A 50 -8.57 -4.18 0.40
CA TYR A 50 -8.68 -4.24 -1.07
C TYR A 50 -7.40 -3.78 -1.76
N VAL A 51 -6.71 -2.77 -1.19
CA VAL A 51 -5.40 -2.34 -1.68
C VAL A 51 -4.39 -3.49 -1.56
N CYS A 52 -4.30 -4.12 -0.39
CA CYS A 52 -3.42 -5.25 -0.12
C CYS A 52 -3.73 -6.48 -0.98
N LYS A 53 -5.02 -6.75 -1.22
CA LYS A 53 -5.47 -7.83 -2.10
C LYS A 53 -5.04 -7.58 -3.55
N GLY A 54 -5.18 -6.35 -4.03
CA GLY A 54 -4.72 -5.94 -5.35
C GLY A 54 -3.21 -6.06 -5.50
N LEU A 55 -2.46 -5.60 -4.50
CA LEU A 55 -1.01 -5.75 -4.41
C LEU A 55 -0.58 -7.22 -4.51
N SER A 56 -1.17 -8.09 -3.69
CA SER A 56 -0.85 -9.53 -3.68
C SER A 56 -1.05 -10.18 -5.05
N LYS A 57 -2.13 -9.82 -5.76
CA LYS A 57 -2.39 -10.30 -7.13
C LYS A 57 -1.33 -9.82 -8.12
N THR A 58 -0.88 -8.56 -7.99
CA THR A 58 0.15 -7.98 -8.85
C THR A 58 1.50 -8.67 -8.64
N ILE A 59 1.88 -8.89 -7.37
CA ILE A 59 3.12 -9.61 -7.03
C ILE A 59 3.07 -11.04 -7.54
N LEU A 60 1.94 -11.74 -7.35
CA LEU A 60 1.77 -13.11 -7.84
C LEU A 60 1.83 -13.18 -9.37
N LYS A 61 1.35 -12.15 -10.09
CA LYS A 61 1.52 -12.07 -11.54
C LYS A 61 2.98 -11.89 -11.92
N ALA A 62 3.67 -10.94 -11.29
CA ALA A 62 5.09 -10.67 -11.54
C ALA A 62 5.98 -11.87 -11.19
N SER A 63 5.63 -12.66 -10.16
CA SER A 63 6.42 -13.86 -9.79
C SER A 63 6.39 -14.99 -10.83
N LYS A 64 5.51 -14.90 -11.83
CA LYS A 64 5.46 -15.85 -12.96
C LYS A 64 6.43 -15.47 -14.08
N GLU A 65 7.03 -14.29 -14.03
CA GLU A 65 8.01 -13.85 -15.00
C GLU A 65 9.37 -14.49 -14.71
N LYS A 66 10.11 -14.82 -15.77
CA LYS A 66 11.42 -15.49 -15.66
C LYS A 66 12.39 -14.64 -14.82
N GLY A 67 12.89 -15.22 -13.74
CA GLY A 67 13.83 -14.58 -12.81
C GLY A 67 13.16 -13.81 -11.67
N CYS A 68 11.83 -13.84 -11.58
CA CYS A 68 11.04 -13.17 -10.52
C CYS A 68 10.29 -14.16 -9.60
N GLU A 69 10.61 -15.46 -9.70
CA GLU A 69 9.91 -16.54 -8.98
C GLU A 69 9.96 -16.34 -7.45
N LEU A 70 11.04 -15.75 -6.95
CA LEU A 70 11.23 -15.48 -5.52
C LEU A 70 10.21 -14.49 -4.94
N LEU A 71 9.62 -13.64 -5.78
CA LEU A 71 8.60 -12.68 -5.33
C LEU A 71 7.39 -13.36 -4.70
N ALA A 72 7.06 -14.60 -5.10
CA ALA A 72 5.96 -15.36 -4.53
C ALA A 72 6.12 -15.58 -3.02
N PHE A 73 7.34 -15.84 -2.55
CA PHE A 73 7.64 -16.04 -1.14
C PHE A 73 7.54 -14.75 -0.32
N TRP A 74 7.70 -13.61 -0.97
CA TRP A 74 7.66 -12.29 -0.33
C TRP A 74 6.26 -11.69 -0.23
N ILE A 75 5.24 -12.26 -0.86
CA ILE A 75 3.88 -11.71 -0.89
C ILE A 75 3.37 -11.37 0.52
N LYS A 76 3.53 -12.30 1.47
CA LYS A 76 3.10 -12.11 2.86
C LYS A 76 3.87 -10.98 3.54
N GLY A 77 5.20 -10.96 3.40
CA GLY A 77 6.06 -9.93 3.99
C GLY A 77 5.76 -8.54 3.44
N ILE A 78 5.65 -8.43 2.11
CA ILE A 78 5.34 -7.16 1.44
C ILE A 78 3.95 -6.64 1.84
N ARG A 79 2.95 -7.52 1.90
CA ARG A 79 1.61 -7.17 2.36
C ARG A 79 1.61 -6.67 3.80
N ASN A 80 2.30 -7.39 4.69
CA ASN A 80 2.41 -7.02 6.09
C ASN A 80 3.12 -5.68 6.27
N HIS A 81 4.14 -5.40 5.47
CA HIS A 81 4.82 -4.11 5.47
C HIS A 81 3.89 -2.97 5.05
N LEU A 82 3.02 -3.18 4.06
CA LEU A 82 2.01 -2.19 3.68
C LEU A 82 1.01 -1.92 4.81
N TYR A 83 0.48 -2.97 5.44
CA TYR A 83 -0.38 -2.83 6.62
C TYR A 83 0.33 -2.06 7.74
N TRP A 84 1.57 -2.45 8.05
CA TRP A 84 2.35 -1.76 9.05
C TRP A 84 2.58 -0.29 8.70
N SER A 85 2.92 0.03 7.47
CA SER A 85 3.12 1.41 7.02
C SER A 85 1.89 2.28 7.25
N ALA A 86 0.70 1.75 6.95
CA ALA A 86 -0.56 2.47 7.16
C ALA A 86 -0.93 2.55 8.65
N MET A 87 -0.93 1.41 9.36
CA MET A 87 -1.44 1.32 10.73
C MET A 87 -0.54 1.96 11.79
N SER A 88 0.78 2.02 11.54
CA SER A 88 1.76 2.66 12.44
C SER A 88 1.91 4.16 12.22
N THR A 89 1.16 4.75 11.29
CA THR A 89 1.23 6.18 10.97
C THR A 89 -0.02 6.89 11.49
N LYS A 90 0.18 8.08 12.07
CA LYS A 90 -0.95 8.92 12.54
C LYS A 90 -1.85 9.29 11.37
N MET A 91 -3.15 9.34 11.64
CA MET A 91 -4.16 9.74 10.65
C MET A 91 -3.85 11.13 10.08
N GLY A 92 -4.04 11.29 8.78
CA GLY A 92 -3.74 12.54 8.07
C GLY A 92 -2.28 12.72 7.64
N TYR A 93 -1.37 11.77 7.97
CA TYR A 93 0.05 11.90 7.58
C TYR A 93 0.40 10.91 6.43
N GLY A 94 -0.21 11.13 5.27
CA GLY A 94 -0.06 10.26 4.10
C GLY A 94 1.38 10.14 3.59
N ASP A 95 2.15 11.24 3.59
CA ASP A 95 3.55 11.24 3.13
C ASP A 95 4.43 10.29 3.96
N MET A 96 4.19 10.20 5.27
CA MET A 96 4.87 9.23 6.13
C MET A 96 4.52 7.78 5.77
N ILE A 97 3.26 7.51 5.42
CA ILE A 97 2.85 6.17 4.94
C ILE A 97 3.64 5.82 3.67
N VAL A 98 3.75 6.77 2.75
CA VAL A 98 4.49 6.60 1.49
C VAL A 98 5.98 6.40 1.76
N ALA A 99 6.58 7.19 2.64
CA ALA A 99 7.99 7.06 3.02
C ALA A 99 8.29 5.69 3.63
N LYS A 100 7.46 5.25 4.59
CA LYS A 100 7.53 3.90 5.19
C LYS A 100 7.36 2.80 4.14
N TRP A 101 6.37 2.95 3.25
CA TRP A 101 6.15 1.98 2.18
C TRP A 101 7.36 1.85 1.25
N LYS A 102 7.94 2.96 0.81
CA LYS A 102 9.13 2.96 -0.06
C LYS A 102 10.33 2.26 0.57
N SER A 103 10.45 2.30 1.91
CA SER A 103 11.57 1.70 2.62
C SER A 103 11.66 0.19 2.44
N ILE A 104 10.56 -0.49 2.00
CA ILE A 104 10.56 -1.94 1.80
C ILE A 104 11.65 -2.42 0.83
N SER A 105 11.92 -1.67 -0.23
CA SER A 105 12.94 -2.00 -1.21
C SER A 105 14.36 -2.04 -0.62
N ARG A 106 14.59 -1.23 0.41
CA ARG A 106 15.84 -1.20 1.18
C ARG A 106 15.84 -2.29 2.24
N HIS A 107 14.74 -2.41 3.00
CA HIS A 107 14.57 -3.40 4.04
C HIS A 107 14.76 -4.84 3.53
N ILE A 108 14.18 -5.18 2.39
CA ILE A 108 14.34 -6.50 1.74
C ILE A 108 15.81 -6.77 1.39
N THR A 109 16.58 -5.74 1.05
CA THR A 109 18.01 -5.86 0.72
C THR A 109 18.93 -5.67 1.92
N ASN A 110 18.40 -5.78 3.15
CA ASN A 110 19.13 -5.63 4.41
C ASN A 110 19.82 -4.26 4.60
N LYS A 111 19.22 -3.22 4.03
CA LYS A 111 19.67 -1.83 4.19
C LYS A 111 18.67 -1.12 5.07
N HIS A 112 18.98 -1.02 6.37
CA HIS A 112 18.03 -0.53 7.37
C HIS A 112 18.24 0.94 7.73
N GLU A 113 19.31 1.53 7.23
CA GLU A 113 19.69 2.93 7.45
C GLU A 113 19.90 3.69 6.15
N ASN A 114 19.99 5.01 6.23
CA ASN A 114 20.20 5.92 5.10
C ASN A 114 19.17 5.70 3.98
N HIS A 115 17.89 5.64 4.35
CA HIS A 115 16.81 5.62 3.37
C HIS A 115 16.78 6.95 2.61
N PRO A 116 16.39 6.94 1.32
CA PRO A 116 16.41 8.15 0.51
C PRO A 116 15.31 9.16 0.86
N ASP A 117 14.36 8.78 1.71
CA ASP A 117 13.25 9.63 2.14
C ASP A 117 13.54 10.19 3.55
N GLU A 118 13.60 11.52 3.66
CA GLU A 118 13.93 12.22 4.91
C GLU A 118 12.89 11.97 6.01
N LEU A 119 11.64 11.74 5.67
CA LEU A 119 10.59 11.44 6.63
C LEU A 119 10.78 10.08 7.31
N PHE A 120 11.45 9.15 6.64
CA PHE A 120 11.71 7.82 7.18
C PHE A 120 13.16 7.38 6.86
N PRO A 121 14.17 7.97 7.52
CA PRO A 121 15.59 7.77 7.18
C PRO A 121 16.13 6.40 7.58
N LYS A 122 15.48 5.70 8.51
CA LYS A 122 15.89 4.37 8.99
C LYS A 122 14.67 3.51 9.35
N CYS A 123 14.86 2.19 9.37
CA CYS A 123 13.83 1.25 9.84
C CYS A 123 13.46 1.49 11.30
N ALA A 124 12.21 1.18 11.67
CA ALA A 124 11.69 1.39 13.02
C ALA A 124 12.08 0.29 14.03
N HIS A 125 12.64 -0.83 13.55
CA HIS A 125 13.11 -1.93 14.41
C HIS A 125 14.58 -1.70 14.83
N GLY A 126 14.99 -2.34 15.93
CA GLY A 126 16.39 -2.42 16.36
C GLY A 126 17.20 -3.44 15.55
N GLU A 127 18.27 -3.96 16.12
CA GLU A 127 19.04 -5.06 15.54
C GLU A 127 18.12 -6.25 15.30
N LEU A 128 18.28 -6.89 14.16
CA LEU A 128 17.52 -8.08 13.79
C LEU A 128 18.37 -9.31 14.02
N ASP A 129 17.80 -10.30 14.72
CA ASP A 129 18.36 -11.63 14.80
C ASP A 129 18.52 -12.25 13.40
N GLU A 130 19.37 -13.29 13.31
CA GLU A 130 19.52 -14.06 12.06
C GLU A 130 18.15 -14.48 11.52
N ARG A 131 17.90 -14.13 10.26
CA ARG A 131 16.60 -14.40 9.64
C ARG A 131 16.50 -15.87 9.25
N LEU A 132 16.05 -16.71 10.17
CA LEU A 132 15.89 -18.16 9.99
C LEU A 132 15.02 -18.52 8.77
N TRP A 133 14.09 -17.67 8.37
CA TRP A 133 13.25 -17.87 7.19
C TRP A 133 13.96 -17.64 5.84
N LEU A 134 15.18 -17.07 5.85
CA LEU A 134 16.08 -16.99 4.69
C LEU A 134 16.92 -18.25 4.51
N GLN A 135 16.91 -19.19 5.46
CA GLN A 135 17.80 -20.36 5.47
C GLN A 135 17.47 -21.42 4.42
N VAL A 136 16.30 -21.40 3.79
CA VAL A 136 15.98 -22.34 2.71
C VAL A 136 16.59 -21.87 1.39
N GLY A 137 17.92 -21.89 1.30
CA GLY A 137 18.67 -21.68 0.05
C GLY A 137 18.71 -20.24 -0.50
N MET A 138 18.17 -19.27 0.24
CA MET A 138 18.15 -17.86 -0.18
C MET A 138 19.14 -17.03 0.62
N SER A 139 20.42 -17.13 0.27
CA SER A 139 21.39 -16.09 0.61
C SER A 139 20.92 -14.78 -0.01
N MET A 140 21.09 -13.65 0.71
CA MET A 140 20.84 -12.30 0.19
C MET A 140 21.58 -12.00 -1.13
N HIS A 141 22.64 -12.76 -1.46
CA HIS A 141 23.33 -12.72 -2.73
C HIS A 141 22.52 -13.31 -3.91
N THR A 142 21.47 -14.09 -3.63
CA THR A 142 20.61 -14.70 -4.66
C THR A 142 19.49 -13.80 -5.12
N PHE A 143 19.25 -12.65 -4.45
CA PHE A 143 18.38 -11.60 -4.97
C PHE A 143 19.05 -10.97 -6.19
N ARG A 144 18.68 -11.44 -7.38
CA ARG A 144 19.21 -10.93 -8.63
C ARG A 144 18.85 -9.46 -8.80
N GLN A 145 19.64 -8.74 -9.55
CA GLN A 145 19.38 -7.34 -9.90
C GLN A 145 17.98 -7.14 -10.48
N GLN A 146 17.46 -8.17 -11.16
CA GLN A 146 16.12 -8.21 -11.75
C GLN A 146 15.01 -8.17 -10.69
N ASP A 147 15.13 -8.93 -9.59
CA ASP A 147 14.16 -8.93 -8.48
C ASP A 147 14.10 -7.56 -7.81
N ARG A 148 15.26 -6.89 -7.69
CA ARG A 148 15.34 -5.52 -7.18
C ARG A 148 14.64 -4.52 -8.10
N ILE A 149 14.81 -4.66 -9.41
CA ILE A 149 14.18 -3.80 -10.42
C ILE A 149 12.66 -3.98 -10.37
N GLU A 150 12.17 -5.21 -10.26
CA GLU A 150 10.73 -5.49 -10.18
C GLU A 150 10.10 -4.98 -8.88
N ILE A 151 10.77 -5.14 -7.74
CA ILE A 151 10.30 -4.56 -6.46
C ILE A 151 10.25 -3.03 -6.55
N VAL A 152 11.25 -2.39 -7.16
CA VAL A 152 11.27 -0.93 -7.38
C VAL A 152 10.19 -0.50 -8.37
N LYS A 153 9.96 -1.23 -9.45
CA LYS A 153 8.86 -0.96 -10.40
C LYS A 153 7.51 -1.11 -9.71
N MET A 154 7.32 -2.16 -8.92
CA MET A 154 6.10 -2.37 -8.13
C MET A 154 5.90 -1.30 -7.08
N SER A 155 6.96 -0.85 -6.40
CA SER A 155 6.90 0.28 -5.48
C SER A 155 6.41 1.55 -6.19
N LYS A 156 6.91 1.83 -7.40
CA LYS A 156 6.47 2.97 -8.21
C LYS A 156 5.01 2.83 -8.66
N MET A 157 4.62 1.65 -9.13
CA MET A 157 3.25 1.38 -9.58
C MET A 157 2.24 1.48 -8.43
N LEU A 158 2.61 1.02 -7.24
CA LEU A 158 1.81 1.15 -6.03
C LEU A 158 1.81 2.58 -5.51
N PHE A 159 2.90 3.31 -5.66
CA PHE A 159 2.98 4.74 -5.36
C PHE A 159 1.94 5.52 -6.17
N THR A 160 1.86 5.29 -7.48
CA THR A 160 0.85 5.91 -8.34
C THR A 160 -0.57 5.49 -7.92
N THR A 161 -0.77 4.22 -7.54
CA THR A 161 -2.06 3.71 -7.07
C THR A 161 -2.41 4.26 -5.68
N PHE A 162 -1.43 4.44 -4.81
CA PHE A 162 -1.58 4.97 -3.46
C PHE A 162 -1.79 6.49 -3.48
N GLN A 163 -1.04 7.23 -4.32
CA GLN A 163 -1.28 8.66 -4.53
C GLN A 163 -2.68 8.92 -5.10
N MET A 164 -3.13 8.13 -6.07
CA MET A 164 -4.49 8.28 -6.63
C MET A 164 -5.59 7.90 -5.63
N GLY A 165 -5.28 7.19 -4.54
CA GLY A 165 -6.24 6.80 -3.50
C GLY A 165 -6.13 7.61 -2.20
N LEU A 166 -4.96 8.21 -1.91
CA LEU A 166 -4.73 9.03 -0.71
C LEU A 166 -4.77 10.54 -1.00
N TYR A 167 -4.56 10.95 -2.25
CA TYR A 167 -4.61 12.34 -2.70
C TYR A 167 -5.79 12.57 -3.65
N SER A 168 -6.97 12.10 -3.28
CA SER A 168 -8.20 12.69 -3.79
C SER A 168 -8.53 13.87 -2.88
N PHE A 169 -7.57 14.82 -2.78
CA PHE A 169 -7.81 16.16 -2.26
C PHE A 169 -8.21 17.09 -3.40
#